data_81774c14ebfb4d18800f7c06b3bf280d
#
_entry.id   81774c14ebfb4d18800f7c06b3bf280d
#
_cell.length_a   1.000
_cell.length_b   1.000
_cell.length_c   1.000
_cell.angle_alpha   90.00
_cell.angle_beta   90.00
_cell.angle_gamma   90.00
#
_symmetry.space_group_name_H-M   'P 1'
#
loop_
_entity.id
_entity.type
_entity.pdbx_description
1 polymer ?
#
loop_
_entity_poly.entity_id
_entity_poly.type
_entity_poly.pdbx_seq_one_letter_code
_entity_poly.pdbx_strand_id
1 'polypeptide(L)'
;MHGRDDRWAGGRGSGLPDGVAVVTIVSGRRRHLAALLAGLDRQVAAPDDVVVVSMDGAPVDTGDRPGVRVVPVPPEPDGALPLARARNAGVHATDTPTVVLLDVDCIPAPGLVASYGAACSSVAGLVCGEVRYLPPGVPAAPGRWTDGELRDAAAQHPGRPHPAPGALVRDDRYELAWTTSLAMRRSTFDRVGGFDEGYRGYGAEDTDFGERARGLDVGVWWTADATAYHQHHDRPGPPRRHLHDIVRNARRFEDRHGWYPMTGWLEVFAAEGLIRYEPRDRVLEVLP
;
A
#
# COMPACT_ATOMS: atom_id res chain seq x y z
N MET A 1 -9.40 -28.50 -24.25
CA MET A 1 -8.00 -28.52 -23.79
C MET A 1 -7.61 -27.07 -23.55
N HIS A 2 -7.80 -26.60 -22.31
CA HIS A 2 -7.34 -25.27 -21.93
C HIS A 2 -5.89 -25.44 -21.45
N GLY A 3 -4.95 -24.82 -22.15
CA GLY A 3 -3.56 -24.81 -21.73
C GLY A 3 -3.45 -24.19 -20.35
N ARG A 4 -2.87 -24.90 -19.39
CA ARG A 4 -2.47 -24.38 -18.10
C ARG A 4 -1.47 -23.26 -18.35
N ASP A 5 -1.83 -22.07 -17.90
CA ASP A 5 -0.98 -20.89 -17.97
C ASP A 5 0.09 -21.01 -16.87
N ASP A 6 1.30 -21.45 -17.25
CA ASP A 6 2.44 -21.68 -16.36
C ASP A 6 3.06 -20.40 -15.79
N ARG A 7 2.41 -19.25 -15.93
CA ARG A 7 2.92 -17.92 -15.50
C ARG A 7 3.21 -17.81 -14.00
N TRP A 8 2.58 -18.64 -13.19
CA TRP A 8 2.71 -18.68 -11.73
C TRP A 8 3.53 -19.85 -11.20
N ALA A 9 4.10 -20.66 -12.08
CA ALA A 9 5.02 -21.74 -11.68
C ALA A 9 6.37 -21.11 -11.30
N GLY A 10 6.67 -21.03 -10.02
CA GLY A 10 7.88 -20.42 -9.48
C GLY A 10 9.15 -20.80 -10.24
N GLY A 11 9.96 -19.80 -10.60
CA GLY A 11 11.32 -20.00 -11.08
C GLY A 11 11.61 -19.67 -12.55
N ARG A 12 10.81 -18.86 -13.23
CA ARG A 12 11.26 -18.22 -14.47
C ARG A 12 11.33 -16.73 -14.22
N GLY A 13 12.55 -16.21 -14.19
CA GLY A 13 12.80 -14.80 -13.99
C GLY A 13 11.93 -13.95 -14.92
N SER A 14 11.34 -12.90 -14.38
CA SER A 14 10.50 -11.89 -15.05
C SER A 14 11.18 -11.18 -16.22
N GLY A 15 12.47 -11.44 -16.45
CA GLY A 15 13.32 -10.63 -17.32
C GLY A 15 13.65 -9.27 -16.73
N LEU A 16 13.20 -8.99 -15.52
CA LEU A 16 13.58 -7.80 -14.75
C LEU A 16 14.98 -8.00 -14.14
N PRO A 17 15.85 -6.99 -14.19
CA PRO A 17 17.26 -7.15 -13.81
C PRO A 17 17.49 -7.60 -12.36
N ASP A 18 16.54 -7.33 -11.44
CA ASP A 18 16.72 -7.56 -10.00
C ASP A 18 15.54 -8.30 -9.32
N GLY A 19 14.62 -8.92 -10.06
CA GLY A 19 13.43 -9.58 -9.49
C GLY A 19 12.52 -8.67 -8.64
N VAL A 20 11.22 -8.84 -8.74
CA VAL A 20 10.21 -8.01 -8.06
C VAL A 20 9.18 -8.88 -7.34
N ALA A 21 9.00 -8.67 -6.04
CA ALA A 21 7.87 -9.22 -5.30
C ALA A 21 6.76 -8.21 -5.12
N VAL A 22 5.50 -8.65 -5.16
CA VAL A 22 4.34 -7.86 -4.76
C VAL A 22 3.81 -8.41 -3.43
N VAL A 23 3.71 -7.53 -2.44
CA VAL A 23 3.17 -7.82 -1.12
C VAL A 23 1.88 -7.06 -0.91
N THR A 24 0.81 -7.75 -0.57
CA THR A 24 -0.48 -7.15 -0.19
C THR A 24 -0.97 -7.70 1.14
N ILE A 25 -1.66 -6.87 1.92
CA ILE A 25 -2.26 -7.26 3.20
C ILE A 25 -3.79 -7.26 3.06
N VAL A 26 -4.48 -8.23 3.64
CA VAL A 26 -5.92 -8.38 3.47
C VAL A 26 -6.62 -8.76 4.78
N SER A 27 -7.79 -8.16 5.01
CA SER A 27 -8.79 -8.57 5.98
C SER A 27 -10.18 -8.40 5.35
N GLY A 28 -10.91 -9.48 5.19
CA GLY A 28 -12.22 -9.52 4.54
C GLY A 28 -12.18 -9.32 3.03
N ARG A 29 -12.09 -8.19 2.51
CA ARG A 29 -12.04 -7.62 1.14
C ARG A 29 -11.81 -8.59 -0.05
N ARG A 30 -12.49 -9.75 -0.08
CA ARG A 30 -12.28 -10.83 -1.08
C ARG A 30 -12.41 -10.37 -2.52
N ARG A 31 -13.41 -9.51 -2.83
CA ARG A 31 -13.60 -8.99 -4.20
C ARG A 31 -12.47 -8.08 -4.64
N HIS A 32 -11.94 -7.25 -3.72
CA HIS A 32 -10.82 -6.37 -4.01
C HIS A 32 -9.57 -7.19 -4.29
N LEU A 33 -9.28 -8.19 -3.45
CA LEU A 33 -8.15 -9.11 -3.68
C LEU A 33 -8.27 -9.84 -5.03
N ALA A 34 -9.44 -10.35 -5.37
CA ALA A 34 -9.66 -11.01 -6.66
C ALA A 34 -9.38 -10.07 -7.85
N ALA A 35 -9.73 -8.77 -7.72
CA ALA A 35 -9.44 -7.79 -8.75
C ALA A 35 -7.94 -7.44 -8.80
N LEU A 36 -7.27 -7.26 -7.64
CA LEU A 36 -5.82 -7.07 -7.57
C LEU A 36 -5.09 -8.24 -8.26
N LEU A 37 -5.41 -9.48 -7.90
CA LEU A 37 -4.79 -10.67 -8.48
C LEU A 37 -5.04 -10.77 -9.99
N ALA A 38 -6.26 -10.44 -10.45
CA ALA A 38 -6.56 -10.39 -11.88
C ALA A 38 -5.78 -9.28 -12.62
N GLY A 39 -5.43 -8.20 -11.96
CA GLY A 39 -4.52 -7.16 -12.46
C GLY A 39 -3.08 -7.66 -12.54
N LEU A 40 -2.64 -8.45 -11.56
CA LEU A 40 -1.32 -9.09 -11.59
C LEU A 40 -1.19 -10.14 -12.71
N ASP A 41 -2.27 -10.87 -13.02
CA ASP A 41 -2.29 -11.80 -14.18
C ASP A 41 -2.02 -11.11 -15.52
N ARG A 42 -2.23 -9.80 -15.60
CA ARG A 42 -2.13 -8.99 -16.82
C ARG A 42 -0.84 -8.20 -16.93
N GLN A 43 0.08 -8.36 -16.00
CA GLN A 43 1.34 -7.64 -16.02
C GLN A 43 2.16 -8.00 -17.26
N VAL A 44 2.77 -7.00 -17.91
CA VAL A 44 3.68 -7.20 -19.06
C VAL A 44 4.97 -7.92 -18.64
N ALA A 45 5.38 -7.72 -17.38
CA ALA A 45 6.41 -8.51 -16.73
C ALA A 45 5.80 -9.04 -15.42
N ALA A 46 5.63 -10.35 -15.30
CA ALA A 46 5.07 -10.96 -14.10
C ALA A 46 5.97 -10.71 -12.89
N PRO A 47 5.42 -10.50 -11.69
CA PRO A 47 6.23 -10.49 -10.48
C PRO A 47 6.86 -11.87 -10.26
N ASP A 48 8.05 -11.88 -9.66
CA ASP A 48 8.76 -13.13 -9.32
C ASP A 48 8.15 -13.81 -8.09
N ASP A 49 7.52 -13.04 -7.21
CA ASP A 49 6.82 -13.54 -6.02
C ASP A 49 5.58 -12.69 -5.73
N VAL A 50 4.51 -13.31 -5.23
CA VAL A 50 3.31 -12.62 -4.74
C VAL A 50 2.97 -13.14 -3.35
N VAL A 51 3.01 -12.23 -2.38
CA VAL A 51 2.73 -12.54 -0.98
C VAL A 51 1.43 -11.85 -0.56
N VAL A 52 0.44 -12.63 -0.17
CA VAL A 52 -0.83 -12.17 0.40
C VAL A 52 -0.80 -12.42 1.89
N VAL A 53 -0.81 -11.37 2.71
CA VAL A 53 -0.82 -11.50 4.17
C VAL A 53 -2.25 -11.40 4.68
N SER A 54 -2.77 -12.50 5.26
CA SER A 54 -4.10 -12.56 5.86
C SER A 54 -4.06 -12.09 7.31
N MET A 55 -4.79 -11.03 7.65
CA MET A 55 -4.80 -10.40 8.98
C MET A 55 -5.95 -10.82 9.89
N ASP A 56 -6.87 -11.61 9.40
CA ASP A 56 -8.07 -12.05 10.15
C ASP A 56 -8.16 -13.56 10.35
N GLY A 57 -7.12 -14.30 9.92
CA GLY A 57 -7.07 -15.75 9.98
C GLY A 57 -8.07 -16.47 9.06
N ALA A 58 -8.85 -15.73 8.27
CA ALA A 58 -9.79 -16.32 7.33
C ALA A 58 -9.05 -16.94 6.13
N PRO A 59 -9.58 -18.03 5.55
CA PRO A 59 -9.03 -18.58 4.31
C PRO A 59 -9.02 -17.53 3.20
N VAL A 60 -7.89 -17.42 2.52
CA VAL A 60 -7.70 -16.51 1.38
C VAL A 60 -7.88 -17.30 0.10
N ASP A 61 -8.85 -16.90 -0.72
CA ASP A 61 -9.06 -17.45 -2.05
C ASP A 61 -8.12 -16.73 -3.03
N THR A 62 -7.09 -17.43 -3.49
CA THR A 62 -6.15 -16.94 -4.49
C THR A 62 -6.53 -17.40 -5.92
N GLY A 63 -7.63 -18.15 -6.07
CA GLY A 63 -7.99 -18.83 -7.30
C GLY A 63 -6.94 -19.89 -7.70
N ASP A 64 -6.91 -20.24 -8.99
CA ASP A 64 -5.93 -21.21 -9.53
C ASP A 64 -4.53 -20.56 -9.73
N ARG A 65 -3.97 -19.96 -8.66
CA ARG A 65 -2.65 -19.28 -8.70
C ARG A 65 -1.68 -19.94 -7.70
N PRO A 66 -1.07 -21.09 -8.04
CA PRO A 66 -0.22 -21.83 -7.12
C PRO A 66 1.05 -21.08 -6.68
N GLY A 67 1.47 -20.05 -7.45
CA GLY A 67 2.61 -19.20 -7.10
C GLY A 67 2.29 -18.06 -6.12
N VAL A 68 1.02 -17.89 -5.70
CA VAL A 68 0.65 -16.91 -4.69
C VAL A 68 0.82 -17.51 -3.30
N ARG A 69 1.69 -16.91 -2.51
CA ARG A 69 1.97 -17.34 -1.14
C ARG A 69 1.05 -16.62 -0.16
N VAL A 70 0.39 -17.36 0.73
CA VAL A 70 -0.45 -16.80 1.80
C VAL A 70 0.28 -16.90 3.13
N VAL A 71 0.43 -15.76 3.82
CA VAL A 71 1.06 -15.66 5.14
C VAL A 71 0.00 -15.23 6.16
N PRO A 72 -0.33 -16.04 7.16
CA PRO A 72 -1.25 -15.65 8.20
C PRO A 72 -0.56 -14.77 9.25
N VAL A 73 -1.19 -13.64 9.58
CA VAL A 73 -0.81 -12.78 10.70
C VAL A 73 -2.08 -12.53 11.52
N PRO A 74 -2.20 -13.07 12.74
CA PRO A 74 -3.42 -12.93 13.53
C PRO A 74 -3.64 -11.46 13.93
N PRO A 75 -4.90 -11.04 14.17
CA PRO A 75 -5.21 -9.72 14.70
C PRO A 75 -4.54 -9.49 16.07
N GLU A 76 -4.50 -8.24 16.51
CA GLU A 76 -4.05 -7.90 17.84
C GLU A 76 -5.01 -8.48 18.91
N PRO A 77 -4.58 -8.66 20.18
CA PRO A 77 -5.44 -9.20 21.23
C PRO A 77 -6.73 -8.40 21.46
N ASP A 78 -6.71 -7.10 21.16
CA ASP A 78 -7.87 -6.21 21.22
C ASP A 78 -8.72 -6.20 19.94
N GLY A 79 -8.38 -7.04 18.97
CA GLY A 79 -9.06 -7.14 17.67
C GLY A 79 -8.62 -6.10 16.63
N ALA A 80 -7.68 -5.23 16.97
CA ALA A 80 -7.14 -4.25 16.02
C ALA A 80 -6.37 -4.96 14.88
N LEU A 81 -6.39 -4.37 13.68
CA LEU A 81 -5.66 -4.91 12.54
C LEU A 81 -4.13 -4.69 12.72
N PRO A 82 -3.31 -5.72 12.50
CA PRO A 82 -1.85 -5.64 12.66
C PRO A 82 -1.18 -5.11 11.39
N LEU A 83 -1.52 -3.90 10.90
CA LEU A 83 -1.10 -3.41 9.59
C LEU A 83 0.43 -3.37 9.42
N ALA A 84 1.14 -2.79 10.38
CA ALA A 84 2.61 -2.71 10.38
C ALA A 84 3.25 -4.11 10.40
N ARG A 85 2.81 -4.97 11.33
CA ARG A 85 3.30 -6.34 11.47
C ARG A 85 2.99 -7.19 10.23
N ALA A 86 1.83 -7.01 9.62
CA ALA A 86 1.46 -7.73 8.41
C ALA A 86 2.35 -7.34 7.22
N ARG A 87 2.64 -6.04 7.05
CA ARG A 87 3.58 -5.60 5.99
C ARG A 87 4.99 -6.11 6.24
N ASN A 88 5.48 -6.07 7.47
CA ASN A 88 6.77 -6.65 7.84
C ASN A 88 6.83 -8.14 7.52
N ALA A 89 5.83 -8.91 7.95
CA ALA A 89 5.74 -10.35 7.68
C ALA A 89 5.72 -10.64 6.18
N GLY A 90 4.98 -9.86 5.40
CA GLY A 90 4.92 -10.01 3.95
C GLY A 90 6.27 -9.74 3.27
N VAL A 91 6.97 -8.67 3.67
CA VAL A 91 8.31 -8.37 3.16
C VAL A 91 9.31 -9.45 3.56
N HIS A 92 9.27 -9.93 4.79
CA HIS A 92 10.17 -10.99 5.24
C HIS A 92 9.86 -12.38 4.64
N ALA A 93 8.69 -12.58 4.08
CA ALA A 93 8.32 -13.83 3.42
C ALA A 93 8.90 -13.98 2.01
N THR A 94 9.56 -12.95 1.46
CA THR A 94 10.21 -13.01 0.14
C THR A 94 11.68 -12.63 0.24
N ASP A 95 12.52 -13.24 -0.60
CA ASP A 95 13.95 -12.91 -0.73
C ASP A 95 14.23 -12.02 -1.96
N THR A 96 13.19 -11.57 -2.64
CA THR A 96 13.29 -10.78 -3.86
C THR A 96 13.94 -9.41 -3.58
N PRO A 97 14.89 -8.95 -4.39
CA PRO A 97 15.63 -7.70 -4.16
C PRO A 97 14.77 -6.44 -4.16
N THR A 98 13.67 -6.43 -4.93
CA THR A 98 12.71 -5.32 -4.98
C THR A 98 11.35 -5.77 -4.44
N VAL A 99 10.78 -4.97 -3.55
CA VAL A 99 9.47 -5.21 -2.95
C VAL A 99 8.52 -4.09 -3.32
N VAL A 100 7.34 -4.46 -3.79
CA VAL A 100 6.20 -3.58 -4.04
C VAL A 100 5.15 -3.84 -2.96
N LEU A 101 4.84 -2.85 -2.14
CA LEU A 101 3.70 -2.84 -1.25
C LEU A 101 2.51 -2.28 -2.03
N LEU A 102 1.44 -3.04 -2.13
CA LEU A 102 0.25 -2.65 -2.88
C LEU A 102 -0.99 -3.00 -2.05
N ASP A 103 -1.79 -2.00 -1.70
CA ASP A 103 -3.00 -2.25 -0.91
C ASP A 103 -3.99 -3.12 -1.69
N VAL A 104 -4.72 -3.97 -0.97
CA VAL A 104 -5.62 -4.99 -1.55
C VAL A 104 -6.72 -4.41 -2.45
N ASP A 105 -7.05 -3.15 -2.30
CA ASP A 105 -8.02 -2.42 -3.12
C ASP A 105 -7.41 -1.69 -4.33
N CYS A 106 -6.14 -1.94 -4.62
CA CYS A 106 -5.46 -1.40 -5.78
C CYS A 106 -5.34 -2.43 -6.90
N ILE A 107 -5.88 -2.13 -8.07
CA ILE A 107 -5.69 -2.93 -9.30
C ILE A 107 -4.46 -2.40 -10.02
N PRO A 108 -3.39 -3.19 -10.17
CA PRO A 108 -2.21 -2.73 -10.90
C PRO A 108 -2.50 -2.60 -12.41
N ALA A 109 -2.08 -1.49 -13.02
CA ALA A 109 -2.02 -1.35 -14.47
C ALA A 109 -0.99 -2.34 -15.07
N PRO A 110 -1.09 -2.73 -16.33
CA PRO A 110 -0.23 -3.77 -16.92
C PRO A 110 1.28 -3.51 -16.83
N GLY A 111 1.71 -2.26 -16.75
CA GLY A 111 3.11 -1.86 -16.65
C GLY A 111 3.65 -1.71 -15.22
N LEU A 112 2.83 -1.84 -14.17
CA LEU A 112 3.20 -1.46 -12.79
C LEU A 112 4.45 -2.19 -12.29
N VAL A 113 4.51 -3.50 -12.41
CA VAL A 113 5.64 -4.31 -11.90
C VAL A 113 6.94 -3.96 -12.62
N ALA A 114 6.90 -3.88 -13.96
CA ALA A 114 8.07 -3.50 -14.77
C ALA A 114 8.58 -2.09 -14.43
N SER A 115 7.66 -1.14 -14.29
CA SER A 115 8.01 0.25 -13.96
C SER A 115 8.65 0.39 -12.58
N TYR A 116 8.13 -0.31 -11.58
CA TYR A 116 8.74 -0.35 -10.25
C TYR A 116 10.12 -1.02 -10.26
N GLY A 117 10.27 -2.14 -10.98
CA GLY A 117 11.57 -2.80 -11.12
C GLY A 117 12.62 -1.87 -11.73
N ALA A 118 12.29 -1.18 -12.81
CA ALA A 118 13.16 -0.21 -13.45
C ALA A 118 13.49 0.99 -12.55
N ALA A 119 12.48 1.56 -11.88
CA ALA A 119 12.68 2.70 -10.98
C ALA A 119 13.56 2.32 -9.78
N CYS A 120 13.29 1.21 -9.10
CA CYS A 120 14.09 0.75 -7.96
C CYS A 120 15.52 0.33 -8.35
N SER A 121 15.75 -0.06 -9.61
CA SER A 121 17.11 -0.31 -10.12
C SER A 121 17.89 0.99 -10.34
N SER A 122 17.21 2.11 -10.61
CA SER A 122 17.86 3.40 -10.90
C SER A 122 18.09 4.28 -9.66
N VAL A 123 17.30 4.10 -8.60
CA VAL A 123 17.41 4.91 -7.37
C VAL A 123 17.39 4.04 -6.10
N ALA A 124 18.14 4.49 -5.09
CA ALA A 124 18.16 3.88 -3.76
C ALA A 124 17.21 4.67 -2.84
N GLY A 125 15.90 4.44 -2.97
CA GLY A 125 14.90 5.20 -2.21
C GLY A 125 13.54 4.52 -2.14
N LEU A 126 12.57 5.26 -1.65
CA LEU A 126 11.14 4.92 -1.70
C LEU A 126 10.60 5.40 -3.05
N VAL A 127 9.96 4.53 -3.79
CA VAL A 127 9.36 4.86 -5.09
C VAL A 127 7.84 4.78 -4.97
N CYS A 128 7.17 5.92 -5.11
CA CYS A 128 5.72 6.04 -5.09
C CYS A 128 5.18 6.02 -6.52
N GLY A 129 4.27 5.11 -6.82
CA GLY A 129 3.54 5.07 -8.08
C GLY A 129 2.30 5.97 -8.07
N GLU A 130 1.78 6.24 -9.25
CA GLU A 130 0.51 6.94 -9.40
C GLU A 130 -0.65 6.06 -8.90
N VAL A 131 -1.47 6.60 -8.01
CA VAL A 131 -2.73 5.97 -7.59
C VAL A 131 -3.90 6.81 -8.10
N ARG A 132 -4.78 6.19 -8.89
CA ARG A 132 -5.99 6.78 -9.43
C ARG A 132 -7.21 6.13 -8.79
N TYR A 133 -8.22 6.92 -8.47
CA TYR A 133 -9.39 6.49 -7.72
C TYR A 133 -10.57 6.21 -8.64
N LEU A 134 -11.08 4.99 -8.60
CA LEU A 134 -12.22 4.54 -9.38
C LEU A 134 -13.55 4.97 -8.71
N PRO A 135 -14.56 5.34 -9.51
CA PRO A 135 -15.90 5.60 -9.00
C PRO A 135 -16.61 4.33 -8.54
N PRO A 136 -17.75 4.44 -7.82
CA PRO A 136 -18.58 3.31 -7.47
C PRO A 136 -18.95 2.45 -8.68
N GLY A 137 -18.93 1.12 -8.49
CA GLY A 137 -19.34 0.17 -9.53
C GLY A 137 -18.30 -0.11 -10.62
N VAL A 138 -17.09 0.45 -10.52
CA VAL A 138 -15.99 0.19 -11.46
C VAL A 138 -14.83 -0.47 -10.70
N PRO A 139 -14.31 -1.63 -11.17
CA PRO A 139 -14.92 -2.48 -12.23
C PRO A 139 -16.18 -3.19 -11.73
N ALA A 140 -17.07 -3.52 -12.66
CA ALA A 140 -18.32 -4.23 -12.34
C ALA A 140 -18.08 -5.62 -11.73
N ALA A 141 -17.01 -6.29 -12.13
CA ALA A 141 -16.58 -7.59 -11.58
C ALA A 141 -15.05 -7.75 -11.68
N PRO A 142 -14.44 -8.54 -10.78
CA PRO A 142 -13.03 -8.87 -10.86
C PRO A 142 -12.67 -9.49 -12.22
N GLY A 143 -11.59 -9.00 -12.84
CA GLY A 143 -11.11 -9.49 -14.14
C GLY A 143 -11.94 -9.07 -15.37
N ARG A 144 -13.05 -8.34 -15.19
CA ARG A 144 -13.90 -7.87 -16.29
C ARG A 144 -13.74 -6.36 -16.50
N TRP A 145 -12.60 -5.98 -17.07
CA TRP A 145 -12.29 -4.60 -17.48
C TRP A 145 -11.18 -4.62 -18.55
N THR A 146 -11.06 -3.53 -19.26
CA THR A 146 -9.86 -3.17 -20.02
C THR A 146 -9.07 -2.10 -19.26
N ASP A 147 -7.77 -1.98 -19.52
CA ASP A 147 -6.95 -0.92 -18.90
C ASP A 147 -7.45 0.48 -19.31
N GLY A 148 -7.93 0.63 -20.56
CA GLY A 148 -8.56 1.87 -21.02
C GLY A 148 -9.77 2.27 -20.18
N GLU A 149 -10.70 1.33 -19.91
CA GLU A 149 -11.88 1.59 -19.08
C GLU A 149 -11.52 2.04 -17.67
N LEU A 150 -10.51 1.42 -17.03
CA LEU A 150 -10.07 1.85 -15.71
C LEU A 150 -9.42 3.23 -15.75
N ARG A 151 -8.56 3.48 -16.74
CA ARG A 151 -7.86 4.76 -16.92
C ARG A 151 -8.83 5.90 -17.15
N ASP A 152 -9.81 5.72 -18.02
CA ASP A 152 -10.78 6.74 -18.40
C ASP A 152 -11.76 7.07 -17.26
N ALA A 153 -12.09 6.06 -16.42
CA ALA A 153 -12.99 6.23 -15.28
C ALA A 153 -12.30 6.82 -14.04
N ALA A 154 -10.97 6.65 -13.89
CA ALA A 154 -10.26 6.94 -12.67
C ALA A 154 -9.80 8.40 -12.55
N ALA A 155 -10.00 9.00 -11.37
CA ALA A 155 -9.52 10.33 -11.03
C ALA A 155 -8.18 10.28 -10.28
N GLN A 156 -7.32 11.29 -10.51
CA GLN A 156 -6.07 11.48 -9.77
C GLN A 156 -6.34 12.01 -8.35
N HIS A 157 -5.46 11.67 -7.40
CA HIS A 157 -5.52 12.25 -6.07
C HIS A 157 -4.94 13.67 -6.06
N PRO A 158 -5.71 14.70 -5.67
CA PRO A 158 -5.29 16.11 -5.84
C PRO A 158 -4.06 16.50 -5.00
N GLY A 159 -3.78 15.78 -3.91
CA GLY A 159 -2.66 16.08 -2.99
C GLY A 159 -1.37 15.34 -3.31
N ARG A 160 -1.34 14.44 -4.31
CA ARG A 160 -0.13 13.66 -4.64
C ARG A 160 0.56 14.21 -5.89
N PRO A 161 1.90 14.06 -6.03
CA PRO A 161 2.60 14.41 -7.26
C PRO A 161 2.10 13.61 -8.47
N HIS A 162 2.08 14.28 -9.63
CA HIS A 162 1.72 13.66 -10.92
C HIS A 162 2.84 13.94 -11.92
N PRO A 163 3.96 13.20 -11.89
CA PRO A 163 5.05 13.37 -12.86
C PRO A 163 4.57 13.07 -14.29
N ALA A 164 5.27 13.61 -15.26
CA ALA A 164 5.05 13.24 -16.65
C ALA A 164 5.39 11.76 -16.88
N PRO A 165 4.74 11.05 -17.82
CA PRO A 165 5.14 9.71 -18.21
C PRO A 165 6.63 9.62 -18.55
N GLY A 166 7.29 8.55 -18.10
CA GLY A 166 8.73 8.34 -18.25
C GLY A 166 9.60 9.11 -17.23
N ALA A 167 9.01 9.97 -16.40
CA ALA A 167 9.76 10.73 -15.41
C ALA A 167 9.81 10.01 -14.06
N LEU A 168 10.98 10.08 -13.41
CA LEU A 168 11.19 9.71 -12.03
C LEU A 168 11.64 10.96 -11.26
N VAL A 169 10.75 11.51 -10.43
CA VAL A 169 10.93 12.83 -9.80
C VAL A 169 11.13 12.67 -8.30
N ARG A 170 12.20 13.25 -7.76
CA ARG A 170 12.42 13.33 -6.30
C ARG A 170 11.48 14.36 -5.68
N ASP A 171 10.95 14.04 -4.51
CA ASP A 171 10.08 14.93 -3.74
C ASP A 171 10.38 14.76 -2.25
N ASP A 172 10.30 15.84 -1.48
CA ASP A 172 10.62 15.81 -0.06
C ASP A 172 9.36 15.66 0.85
N ARG A 173 8.20 15.35 0.26
CA ARG A 173 6.96 15.07 0.99
C ARG A 173 6.87 13.61 1.40
N TYR A 174 7.65 13.25 2.40
CA TYR A 174 7.74 11.89 2.94
C TYR A 174 6.42 11.41 3.55
N GLU A 175 5.61 12.34 4.06
CA GLU A 175 4.28 12.09 4.61
C GLU A 175 3.28 11.53 3.58
N LEU A 176 3.61 11.60 2.29
CA LEU A 176 2.81 11.06 1.19
C LEU A 176 3.30 9.70 0.67
N ALA A 177 4.37 9.14 1.26
CA ALA A 177 4.91 7.82 0.89
C ALA A 177 4.04 6.67 1.41
N TRP A 178 2.74 6.69 1.04
CA TRP A 178 1.77 5.71 1.51
C TRP A 178 1.95 4.36 0.83
N THR A 179 1.75 3.30 1.61
CA THR A 179 1.82 1.90 1.17
C THR A 179 0.71 1.49 0.21
N THR A 180 -0.22 2.38 -0.09
CA THR A 180 -1.25 2.17 -1.12
C THR A 180 -0.65 1.70 -2.44
N SER A 181 0.50 2.27 -2.84
CA SER A 181 1.35 1.79 -3.94
C SER A 181 2.76 2.34 -3.74
N LEU A 182 3.64 1.54 -3.18
CA LEU A 182 5.00 1.93 -2.78
C LEU A 182 5.98 0.80 -3.08
N ALA A 183 7.09 1.12 -3.72
CA ALA A 183 8.16 0.14 -3.97
C ALA A 183 9.50 0.62 -3.41
N MET A 184 10.37 -0.35 -3.10
CA MET A 184 11.72 -0.08 -2.65
C MET A 184 12.59 -1.33 -2.81
N ARG A 185 13.90 -1.15 -2.78
CA ARG A 185 14.81 -2.28 -2.61
C ARG A 185 14.66 -2.86 -1.21
N ARG A 186 14.81 -4.17 -1.08
CA ARG A 186 14.85 -4.86 0.20
C ARG A 186 15.87 -4.22 1.16
N SER A 187 17.06 -3.89 0.67
CA SER A 187 18.08 -3.21 1.45
C SER A 187 17.66 -1.82 1.97
N THR A 188 16.80 -1.11 1.22
CA THR A 188 16.19 0.15 1.70
C THR A 188 15.21 -0.11 2.83
N PHE A 189 14.34 -1.11 2.71
CA PHE A 189 13.43 -1.52 3.78
C PHE A 189 14.19 -1.89 5.05
N ASP A 190 15.24 -2.72 4.93
CA ASP A 190 16.08 -3.16 6.05
C ASP A 190 16.82 -1.97 6.68
N ARG A 191 17.31 -1.02 5.88
CA ARG A 191 17.96 0.20 6.37
C ARG A 191 17.02 1.09 7.18
N VAL A 192 15.76 1.22 6.78
CA VAL A 192 14.72 1.96 7.53
C VAL A 192 14.31 1.19 8.79
N GLY A 193 14.50 -0.14 8.81
CA GLY A 193 14.19 -1.02 9.94
C GLY A 193 12.75 -1.53 9.93
N GLY A 194 12.12 -1.63 8.76
CA GLY A 194 10.74 -2.09 8.62
C GLY A 194 9.70 -1.10 9.18
N PHE A 195 8.45 -1.50 9.23
CA PHE A 195 7.37 -0.73 9.88
C PHE A 195 7.44 -0.89 11.40
N ASP A 196 7.15 0.18 12.14
CA ASP A 196 7.08 0.12 13.61
C ASP A 196 5.78 -0.56 14.05
N GLU A 197 5.90 -1.77 14.59
CA GLU A 197 4.78 -2.61 15.04
C GLU A 197 4.08 -2.07 16.30
N GLY A 198 4.60 -1.00 16.90
CA GLY A 198 3.90 -0.26 17.94
C GLY A 198 2.71 0.54 17.43
N TYR A 199 2.60 0.79 16.11
CA TYR A 199 1.36 1.24 15.46
C TYR A 199 0.42 0.05 15.32
N ARG A 200 -0.70 0.08 16.03
CA ARG A 200 -1.72 -0.96 16.02
C ARG A 200 -3.04 -0.40 15.51
N GLY A 201 -3.80 -1.19 14.76
CA GLY A 201 -5.00 -0.71 14.10
C GLY A 201 -4.65 0.21 12.93
N TYR A 202 -5.45 1.23 12.70
CA TYR A 202 -5.43 2.02 11.48
C TYR A 202 -4.69 3.36 11.65
N GLY A 203 -3.77 3.64 10.72
CA GLY A 203 -3.21 4.97 10.44
C GLY A 203 -1.84 5.25 11.05
N ALA A 204 -1.10 6.10 10.36
CA ALA A 204 0.22 6.65 10.67
C ALA A 204 1.43 5.72 10.52
N GLU A 205 1.26 4.41 10.38
CA GLU A 205 2.38 3.46 10.27
C GLU A 205 3.22 3.67 9.00
N ASP A 206 2.57 4.03 7.91
CA ASP A 206 3.23 4.33 6.62
C ASP A 206 3.86 5.72 6.62
N THR A 207 3.19 6.71 7.20
CA THR A 207 3.75 8.06 7.39
C THR A 207 4.99 8.02 8.30
N ASP A 208 4.95 7.22 9.39
CA ASP A 208 6.12 6.98 10.26
C ASP A 208 7.29 6.34 9.48
N PHE A 209 6.99 5.35 8.63
CA PHE A 209 8.00 4.72 7.81
C PHE A 209 8.68 5.75 6.86
N GLY A 210 7.89 6.61 6.23
CA GLY A 210 8.39 7.73 5.42
C GLY A 210 9.26 8.70 6.20
N GLU A 211 8.82 9.14 7.39
CA GLU A 211 9.59 10.07 8.22
C GLU A 211 10.89 9.46 8.75
N ARG A 212 10.90 8.17 9.08
CA ARG A 212 12.14 7.47 9.44
C ARG A 212 13.09 7.36 8.26
N ALA A 213 12.57 7.16 7.05
CA ALA A 213 13.36 7.22 5.83
C ALA A 213 13.99 8.60 5.61
N ARG A 214 13.25 9.71 5.90
CA ARG A 214 13.78 11.08 5.90
C ARG A 214 14.97 11.22 6.86
N GLY A 215 14.83 10.74 8.08
CA GLY A 215 15.89 10.79 9.11
C GLY A 215 17.16 10.03 8.73
N LEU A 216 17.07 9.12 7.77
CA LEU A 216 18.18 8.32 7.23
C LEU A 216 18.68 8.82 5.86
N ASP A 217 18.18 9.96 5.37
CA ASP A 217 18.47 10.49 4.03
C ASP A 217 18.17 9.48 2.90
N VAL A 218 17.09 8.71 3.06
CA VAL A 218 16.53 7.84 2.03
C VAL A 218 15.53 8.64 1.21
N GLY A 219 15.84 8.94 -0.06
CA GLY A 219 14.99 9.78 -0.90
C GLY A 219 13.61 9.19 -1.21
N VAL A 220 12.61 10.04 -1.44
CA VAL A 220 11.30 9.67 -2.00
C VAL A 220 11.22 10.10 -3.45
N TRP A 221 10.75 9.21 -4.30
CA TRP A 221 10.67 9.38 -5.74
C TRP A 221 9.26 9.06 -6.24
N TRP A 222 8.79 9.76 -7.25
CA TRP A 222 7.47 9.61 -7.83
C TRP A 222 7.56 9.28 -9.31
N THR A 223 6.71 8.34 -9.76
CA THR A 223 6.56 8.01 -11.17
C THR A 223 5.09 7.78 -11.53
N ALA A 224 4.69 8.25 -12.72
CA ALA A 224 3.37 7.95 -13.27
C ALA A 224 3.31 6.57 -13.94
N ASP A 225 4.46 5.97 -14.27
CA ASP A 225 4.50 4.73 -15.06
C ASP A 225 4.07 3.50 -14.24
N ALA A 226 4.19 3.56 -12.90
CA ALA A 226 3.70 2.52 -12.00
C ALA A 226 2.28 2.86 -11.49
N THR A 227 1.30 2.88 -12.39
CA THR A 227 -0.09 3.23 -12.07
C THR A 227 -0.83 2.08 -11.39
N ALA A 228 -1.58 2.40 -10.33
CA ALA A 228 -2.56 1.52 -9.70
C ALA A 228 -3.93 2.21 -9.63
N TYR A 229 -5.01 1.43 -9.80
CA TYR A 229 -6.39 1.90 -9.74
C TYR A 229 -7.03 1.48 -8.41
N HIS A 230 -7.24 2.45 -7.52
CA HIS A 230 -7.86 2.22 -6.23
C HIS A 230 -9.37 2.02 -6.39
N GLN A 231 -9.84 0.84 -6.03
CA GLN A 231 -11.24 0.45 -6.11
C GLN A 231 -12.09 1.22 -5.10
N HIS A 232 -13.24 1.68 -5.52
CA HIS A 232 -14.17 2.36 -4.62
C HIS A 232 -14.63 1.43 -3.50
N HIS A 233 -14.64 1.95 -2.30
CA HIS A 233 -15.31 1.36 -1.15
C HIS A 233 -16.13 2.45 -0.43
N ASP A 234 -17.37 2.10 -0.08
CA ASP A 234 -18.32 3.04 0.52
C ASP A 234 -17.85 3.54 1.90
N ARG A 235 -17.13 4.68 1.89
CA ARG A 235 -16.83 5.45 3.10
C ARG A 235 -16.44 6.89 2.74
N PRO A 236 -17.41 7.79 2.64
CA PRO A 236 -17.11 9.21 2.58
C PRO A 236 -16.54 9.69 3.92
N GLY A 237 -15.45 10.45 3.86
CA GLY A 237 -14.83 11.07 5.03
C GLY A 237 -13.89 10.16 5.84
N PRO A 238 -13.39 10.66 6.98
CA PRO A 238 -12.47 9.93 7.82
C PRO A 238 -13.09 8.67 8.42
N PRO A 239 -12.31 7.60 8.61
CA PRO A 239 -12.84 6.30 9.01
C PRO A 239 -13.18 6.26 10.52
N ARG A 240 -14.35 6.80 10.91
CA ARG A 240 -14.80 6.94 12.32
C ARG A 240 -14.73 5.67 13.14
N ARG A 241 -14.94 4.51 12.51
CA ARG A 241 -14.79 3.20 13.18
C ARG A 241 -13.38 2.93 13.71
N HIS A 242 -12.39 3.65 13.20
CA HIS A 242 -10.99 3.56 13.62
C HIS A 242 -10.54 4.77 14.45
N LEU A 243 -11.50 5.57 14.98
CA LEU A 243 -11.22 6.79 15.74
C LEU A 243 -10.18 6.56 16.84
N HIS A 244 -10.38 5.54 17.68
CA HIS A 244 -9.47 5.21 18.78
C HIS A 244 -8.07 4.82 18.30
N ASP A 245 -7.99 4.06 17.21
CA ASP A 245 -6.71 3.69 16.59
C ASP A 245 -5.99 4.93 16.08
N ILE A 246 -6.69 5.76 15.30
CA ILE A 246 -6.15 6.99 14.71
C ILE A 246 -5.62 7.93 15.79
N VAL A 247 -6.37 8.16 16.86
CA VAL A 247 -5.95 9.01 17.98
C VAL A 247 -4.72 8.44 18.70
N ARG A 248 -4.73 7.14 19.00
CA ARG A 248 -3.59 6.45 19.63
C ARG A 248 -2.33 6.55 18.75
N ASN A 249 -2.47 6.24 17.48
CA ASN A 249 -1.37 6.23 16.54
C ASN A 249 -0.86 7.65 16.22
N ALA A 250 -1.76 8.64 16.15
CA ALA A 250 -1.37 10.03 15.95
C ALA A 250 -0.57 10.60 17.16
N ARG A 251 -0.92 10.20 18.38
CA ARG A 251 -0.12 10.53 19.58
C ARG A 251 1.27 9.90 19.53
N ARG A 252 1.35 8.59 19.23
CA ARG A 252 2.63 7.89 19.09
C ARG A 252 3.52 8.56 18.05
N PHE A 253 2.93 8.96 16.93
CA PHE A 253 3.63 9.66 15.87
C PHE A 253 4.14 11.03 16.33
N GLU A 254 3.28 11.80 16.99
CA GLU A 254 3.63 13.13 17.52
C GLU A 254 4.74 13.05 18.57
N ASP A 255 4.70 12.07 19.48
CA ASP A 255 5.75 11.82 20.47
C ASP A 255 7.13 11.56 19.83
N ARG A 256 7.17 10.96 18.63
CA ARG A 256 8.41 10.65 17.91
C ARG A 256 8.87 11.79 17.02
N HIS A 257 7.93 12.40 16.27
CA HIS A 257 8.25 13.31 15.17
C HIS A 257 7.92 14.79 15.50
N GLY A 258 7.23 15.07 16.59
CA GLY A 258 6.92 16.43 17.05
C GLY A 258 5.77 17.12 16.31
N TRP A 259 4.99 16.39 15.50
CA TRP A 259 3.83 16.91 14.80
C TRP A 259 2.78 15.80 14.58
N TYR A 260 1.50 16.19 14.36
CA TYR A 260 0.42 15.22 14.16
C TYR A 260 0.23 14.85 12.69
N PRO A 261 0.19 13.55 12.35
CA PRO A 261 -0.17 13.08 11.01
C PRO A 261 -1.69 13.12 10.83
N MET A 262 -2.16 12.93 9.59
CA MET A 262 -3.59 12.82 9.28
C MET A 262 -4.42 14.03 9.76
N THR A 263 -3.86 15.23 9.77
CA THR A 263 -4.46 16.44 10.34
C THR A 263 -5.87 16.70 9.81
N GLY A 264 -6.13 16.50 8.50
CA GLY A 264 -7.45 16.66 7.93
C GLY A 264 -8.52 15.73 8.54
N TRP A 265 -8.14 14.51 8.97
CA TRP A 265 -9.07 13.63 9.70
C TRP A 265 -9.29 14.10 11.13
N LEU A 266 -8.22 14.51 11.80
CA LEU A 266 -8.30 15.03 13.17
C LEU A 266 -9.16 16.29 13.25
N GLU A 267 -9.03 17.19 12.28
CA GLU A 267 -9.86 18.40 12.17
C GLU A 267 -11.34 18.06 11.98
N VAL A 268 -11.68 17.09 11.11
CA VAL A 268 -13.05 16.62 10.94
C VAL A 268 -13.59 15.99 12.21
N PHE A 269 -12.83 15.11 12.88
CA PHE A 269 -13.25 14.51 14.14
C PHE A 269 -13.47 15.54 15.24
N ALA A 270 -12.63 16.59 15.30
CA ALA A 270 -12.80 17.68 16.26
C ALA A 270 -14.05 18.52 15.93
N ALA A 271 -14.29 18.84 14.66
CA ALA A 271 -15.50 19.57 14.23
C ALA A 271 -16.79 18.79 14.51
N GLU A 272 -16.73 17.46 14.52
CA GLU A 272 -17.83 16.56 14.88
C GLU A 272 -17.98 16.35 16.41
N GLY A 273 -17.10 16.93 17.21
CA GLY A 273 -17.12 16.77 18.66
C GLY A 273 -16.72 15.38 19.16
N LEU A 274 -16.01 14.60 18.35
CA LEU A 274 -15.54 13.26 18.69
C LEU A 274 -14.21 13.26 19.45
N ILE A 275 -13.40 14.31 19.22
CA ILE A 275 -12.10 14.48 19.88
C ILE A 275 -11.90 15.94 20.28
N ARG A 276 -11.04 16.15 21.28
CA ARG A 276 -10.39 17.42 21.56
C ARG A 276 -9.05 17.42 20.82
N TYR A 277 -8.82 18.39 19.94
CA TYR A 277 -7.60 18.50 19.13
C TYR A 277 -7.07 19.92 19.18
N GLU A 278 -6.03 20.14 19.97
CA GLU A 278 -5.33 21.41 20.16
C GLU A 278 -3.82 21.17 19.89
N PRO A 279 -3.40 21.19 18.61
CA PRO A 279 -2.05 20.75 18.25
C PRO A 279 -0.93 21.63 18.80
N ARG A 280 -1.19 22.94 19.07
CA ARG A 280 -0.20 23.84 19.67
C ARG A 280 0.12 23.48 21.13
N ASP A 281 -0.87 22.94 21.84
CA ASP A 281 -0.78 22.53 23.23
C ASP A 281 -0.51 21.03 23.39
N ARG A 282 -0.30 20.34 22.26
CA ARG A 282 -0.10 18.88 22.17
C ARG A 282 -1.24 18.08 22.79
N VAL A 283 -2.48 18.59 22.67
CA VAL A 283 -3.68 17.90 23.16
C VAL A 283 -4.37 17.18 22.04
N LEU A 284 -4.58 15.88 22.21
CA LEU A 284 -5.38 15.03 21.33
C LEU A 284 -6.07 13.96 22.19
N GLU A 285 -7.38 14.06 22.37
CA GLU A 285 -8.17 13.20 23.26
C GLU A 285 -9.49 12.80 22.62
N VAL A 286 -9.91 11.54 22.82
CA VAL A 286 -11.27 11.12 22.47
C VAL A 286 -12.22 11.64 23.52
N LEU A 287 -13.30 12.28 23.10
CA LEU A 287 -14.35 12.75 24.01
C LEU A 287 -15.31 11.61 24.36
N PRO A 288 -15.96 11.68 25.55
CA PRO A 288 -16.89 10.64 26.01
C PRO A 288 -18.06 10.42 25.10
#